data_12db30bc470b9f949e469a33b005aec0
#
_entry.id   12db30bc470b9f949e469a33b005aec0
#
_cell.length_a   1.000
_cell.length_b   1.000
_cell.length_c   1.000
_cell.angle_alpha   90.00
_cell.angle_beta   90.00
_cell.angle_gamma   90.00
#
_symmetry.space_group_name_H-M   'P 1'
#
loop_
_entity.id
_entity.type
_entity.pdbx_description
1 polymer ?
#
loop_
_entity_poly.entity_id
_entity_poly.type
_entity_poly.pdbx_seq_one_letter_code
_entity_poly.pdbx_strand_id
1 'polypeptide(L)'
;MSRNSYRILVAAASFVLLTSAYHRTHSVSAMTQSAQALLKSLSPEQQAKAKIAFEGEERLFWHYIPTDDIPKRFNKPRMGLTLAEMSRAQQHLATALLSAGLSQSGFIKASSIMSLEDVLKVMEKDTVNRRSPEKYHFSIFGTPSDDGTWGYRVEGHHMSLHFVIHKGKLSGTPTFFGANPHEVREGPRAGLRVLAREEDLGRALMESLDAGQRKTATVAAEAYKDILTEANRTAALKGHPDGLSAAKMNAKQRALLNDLLDEYVSNVPEVIAAARQEKIKKAGTNLFFAWAGPVEKGQPHYYRVSTPAFLVEYDNTQNGANHSHTVWREMQGDFGLDLLGDHLRAAHR
;
A
#
# COMPACT_ATOMS: atom_id res chain seq x y z
N MET A 1 -42.88 -9.75 -0.56
CA MET A 1 -42.30 -8.79 0.39
C MET A 1 -43.35 -7.79 0.81
N SER A 2 -43.47 -7.53 2.12
CA SER A 2 -44.45 -6.54 2.60
C SER A 2 -43.99 -5.11 2.23
N ARG A 3 -44.97 -4.19 2.12
CA ARG A 3 -44.71 -2.77 1.82
C ARG A 3 -43.74 -2.12 2.84
N ASN A 4 -43.69 -2.63 4.07
CA ASN A 4 -42.80 -2.21 5.12
C ASN A 4 -41.35 -2.75 4.93
N SER A 5 -41.21 -4.00 4.45
CA SER A 5 -39.91 -4.58 4.12
C SER A 5 -39.19 -3.83 2.99
N TYR A 6 -40.00 -3.39 1.96
CA TYR A 6 -39.44 -2.57 0.87
C TYR A 6 -39.01 -1.18 1.34
N ARG A 7 -39.79 -0.53 2.23
CA ARG A 7 -39.43 0.78 2.81
C ARG A 7 -38.15 0.71 3.67
N ILE A 8 -37.99 -0.36 4.45
CA ILE A 8 -36.79 -0.58 5.27
C ILE A 8 -35.55 -0.81 4.37
N LEU A 9 -35.68 -1.59 3.30
CA LEU A 9 -34.59 -1.82 2.34
C LEU A 9 -34.20 -0.55 1.59
N VAL A 10 -35.15 0.28 1.16
CA VAL A 10 -34.87 1.56 0.49
C VAL A 10 -34.21 2.54 1.47
N ALA A 11 -34.68 2.63 2.71
CA ALA A 11 -34.10 3.49 3.73
C ALA A 11 -32.66 3.06 4.08
N ALA A 12 -32.41 1.76 4.23
CA ALA A 12 -31.07 1.21 4.49
C ALA A 12 -30.12 1.47 3.31
N ALA A 13 -30.57 1.26 2.07
CA ALA A 13 -29.78 1.55 0.87
C ALA A 13 -29.45 3.05 0.74
N SER A 14 -30.41 3.92 1.03
CA SER A 14 -30.22 5.38 1.01
C SER A 14 -29.25 5.84 2.10
N PHE A 15 -29.30 5.27 3.28
CA PHE A 15 -28.39 5.58 4.38
C PHE A 15 -26.95 5.15 4.05
N VAL A 16 -26.74 3.96 3.48
CA VAL A 16 -25.43 3.48 3.03
C VAL A 16 -24.86 4.37 1.92
N LEU A 17 -25.66 4.80 0.97
CA LEU A 17 -25.24 5.71 -0.10
C LEU A 17 -24.84 7.08 0.44
N LEU A 18 -25.58 7.63 1.40
CA LEU A 18 -25.29 8.93 2.02
C LEU A 18 -24.02 8.89 2.87
N THR A 19 -23.81 7.84 3.68
CA THR A 19 -22.59 7.67 4.46
C THR A 19 -21.37 7.49 3.56
N SER A 20 -21.46 6.64 2.53
CA SER A 20 -20.38 6.44 1.56
C SER A 20 -20.00 7.73 0.80
N ALA A 21 -20.99 8.54 0.41
CA ALA A 21 -20.76 9.83 -0.21
C ALA A 21 -20.08 10.82 0.76
N TYR A 22 -20.53 10.87 2.03
CA TYR A 22 -19.94 11.70 3.07
C TYR A 22 -18.47 11.36 3.31
N HIS A 23 -18.14 10.08 3.55
CA HIS A 23 -16.77 9.65 3.79
C HIS A 23 -15.85 9.94 2.60
N ARG A 24 -16.31 9.73 1.37
CA ARG A 24 -15.55 10.06 0.16
C ARG A 24 -15.24 11.55 0.06
N THR A 25 -16.23 12.40 0.20
CA THR A 25 -16.06 13.86 0.14
C THR A 25 -15.12 14.32 1.26
N HIS A 26 -15.27 13.79 2.46
CA HIS A 26 -14.43 14.14 3.60
C HIS A 26 -12.96 13.71 3.38
N SER A 27 -12.70 12.50 2.88
CA SER A 27 -11.34 12.03 2.60
C SER A 27 -10.64 12.83 1.50
N VAL A 28 -11.34 13.12 0.38
CA VAL A 28 -10.77 13.93 -0.71
C VAL A 28 -10.48 15.35 -0.21
N SER A 29 -11.42 15.98 0.49
CA SER A 29 -11.24 17.34 1.03
C SER A 29 -10.10 17.41 2.06
N ALA A 30 -9.97 16.41 2.94
CA ALA A 30 -8.87 16.34 3.90
C ALA A 30 -7.49 16.24 3.20
N MET A 31 -7.38 15.42 2.15
CA MET A 31 -6.16 15.33 1.34
C MET A 31 -5.87 16.65 0.63
N THR A 32 -6.87 17.25 -0.01
CA THR A 32 -6.75 18.52 -0.73
C THR A 32 -6.27 19.63 0.20
N GLN A 33 -6.94 19.80 1.35
CA GLN A 33 -6.60 20.85 2.32
C GLN A 33 -5.19 20.64 2.90
N SER A 34 -4.83 19.40 3.23
CA SER A 34 -3.49 19.08 3.75
C SER A 34 -2.40 19.37 2.72
N ALA A 35 -2.62 18.99 1.45
CA ALA A 35 -1.67 19.27 0.37
C ALA A 35 -1.54 20.78 0.08
N GLN A 36 -2.65 21.52 0.06
CA GLN A 36 -2.65 22.98 -0.11
C GLN A 36 -1.95 23.68 1.05
N ALA A 37 -2.22 23.27 2.30
CA ALA A 37 -1.59 23.83 3.49
C ALA A 37 -0.07 23.60 3.47
N LEU A 38 0.37 22.38 3.12
CA LEU A 38 1.79 22.08 2.95
C LEU A 38 2.40 22.98 1.88
N LEU A 39 1.88 22.99 0.64
CA LEU A 39 2.41 23.79 -0.45
C LEU A 39 2.47 25.29 -0.11
N LYS A 40 1.45 25.85 0.55
CA LYS A 40 1.40 27.25 0.97
C LYS A 40 2.51 27.60 1.99
N SER A 41 2.95 26.65 2.79
CA SER A 41 3.98 26.85 3.81
C SER A 41 5.42 26.80 3.26
N LEU A 42 5.59 26.28 2.03
CA LEU A 42 6.90 26.05 1.43
C LEU A 42 7.48 27.32 0.78
N SER A 43 8.81 27.47 0.87
CA SER A 43 9.52 28.47 0.06
C SER A 43 9.44 28.15 -1.44
N PRO A 44 9.74 29.10 -2.35
CA PRO A 44 9.76 28.81 -3.79
C PRO A 44 10.67 27.64 -4.16
N GLU A 45 11.85 27.50 -3.53
CA GLU A 45 12.82 26.44 -3.77
C GLU A 45 12.28 25.09 -3.29
N GLN A 46 11.62 25.06 -2.13
CA GLN A 46 10.95 23.87 -1.61
C GLN A 46 9.75 23.45 -2.48
N GLN A 47 8.97 24.42 -2.94
CA GLN A 47 7.85 24.16 -3.87
C GLN A 47 8.34 23.54 -5.18
N ALA A 48 9.45 24.03 -5.73
CA ALA A 48 10.05 23.48 -6.95
C ALA A 48 10.44 22.01 -6.82
N LYS A 49 10.78 21.54 -5.59
CA LYS A 49 11.05 20.12 -5.30
C LYS A 49 9.78 19.32 -5.06
N ALA A 50 8.82 19.88 -4.33
CA ALA A 50 7.60 19.17 -3.91
C ALA A 50 6.57 19.06 -5.03
N LYS A 51 6.43 20.08 -5.89
CA LYS A 51 5.40 20.17 -6.93
C LYS A 51 5.93 19.68 -8.27
N ILE A 52 5.30 18.66 -8.81
CA ILE A 52 5.68 17.96 -10.05
C ILE A 52 4.50 17.99 -11.01
N ALA A 53 4.76 18.00 -12.32
CA ALA A 53 3.70 17.90 -13.31
C ALA A 53 2.93 16.58 -13.19
N PHE A 54 1.59 16.64 -13.27
CA PHE A 54 0.75 15.44 -13.15
C PHE A 54 0.95 14.47 -14.32
N GLU A 55 1.08 14.99 -15.53
CA GLU A 55 1.19 14.24 -16.78
C GLU A 55 2.58 13.61 -17.01
N GLY A 56 3.52 13.84 -16.11
CA GLY A 56 4.89 13.34 -16.26
C GLY A 56 5.05 11.86 -15.89
N GLU A 57 6.07 11.22 -16.46
CA GLU A 57 6.48 9.84 -16.16
C GLU A 57 6.91 9.65 -14.70
N GLU A 58 7.33 10.73 -14.01
CA GLU A 58 7.76 10.68 -12.62
C GLU A 58 6.65 10.20 -11.68
N ARG A 59 5.39 10.47 -11.99
CA ARG A 59 4.24 9.99 -11.20
C ARG A 59 4.13 8.47 -11.20
N LEU A 60 4.61 7.81 -12.25
CA LEU A 60 4.55 6.36 -12.46
C LEU A 60 5.85 5.65 -12.07
N PHE A 61 6.91 6.41 -11.76
CA PHE A 61 8.15 5.88 -11.22
C PHE A 61 8.07 5.84 -9.70
N TRP A 62 8.32 4.67 -9.12
CA TRP A 62 8.28 4.47 -7.69
C TRP A 62 9.34 3.47 -7.25
N HIS A 63 9.76 3.53 -6.00
CA HIS A 63 10.67 2.54 -5.43
C HIS A 63 10.70 2.59 -3.91
N TYR A 64 11.08 1.48 -3.29
CA TYR A 64 11.14 1.30 -1.84
C TYR A 64 12.55 1.06 -1.28
N ILE A 65 13.60 1.10 -2.11
CA ILE A 65 15.00 1.02 -1.66
C ILE A 65 15.44 2.32 -0.95
N PRO A 66 16.57 2.31 -0.21
CA PRO A 66 17.09 3.52 0.41
C PRO A 66 17.27 4.66 -0.58
N THR A 67 16.98 5.90 -0.14
CA THR A 67 17.05 7.10 -1.00
C THR A 67 18.42 7.27 -1.66
N ASP A 68 19.51 6.99 -0.92
CA ASP A 68 20.88 7.14 -1.41
C ASP A 68 21.28 6.10 -2.49
N ASP A 69 20.48 5.05 -2.67
CA ASP A 69 20.72 4.01 -3.67
C ASP A 69 19.96 4.28 -4.99
N ILE A 70 18.96 5.16 -4.99
CA ILE A 70 18.20 5.54 -6.19
C ILE A 70 19.10 6.12 -7.27
N PRO A 71 19.97 7.13 -7.01
CA PRO A 71 20.86 7.66 -8.04
C PRO A 71 21.82 6.62 -8.59
N LYS A 72 22.31 5.72 -7.75
CA LYS A 72 23.25 4.65 -8.17
C LYS A 72 22.59 3.64 -9.09
N ARG A 73 21.30 3.32 -8.87
CA ARG A 73 20.58 2.29 -9.62
C ARG A 73 19.90 2.83 -10.86
N PHE A 74 19.39 4.08 -10.82
CA PHE A 74 18.54 4.64 -11.89
C PHE A 74 19.11 5.90 -12.54
N ASN A 75 20.31 6.34 -12.15
CA ASN A 75 20.95 7.56 -12.65
C ASN A 75 20.07 8.81 -12.57
N LYS A 76 19.20 8.88 -11.55
CA LYS A 76 18.35 10.04 -11.23
C LYS A 76 18.08 10.08 -9.73
N PRO A 77 17.85 11.26 -9.12
CA PRO A 77 17.49 11.36 -7.71
C PRO A 77 16.07 10.83 -7.46
N ARG A 78 15.75 10.50 -6.21
CA ARG A 78 14.36 10.38 -5.76
C ARG A 78 13.75 11.77 -5.70
N MET A 79 12.65 11.98 -6.41
CA MET A 79 11.98 13.27 -6.49
C MET A 79 11.09 13.52 -5.27
N GLY A 80 10.75 14.78 -5.03
CA GLY A 80 9.96 15.25 -3.91
C GLY A 80 10.79 15.97 -2.85
N LEU A 81 10.13 16.69 -1.94
CA LEU A 81 10.75 17.39 -0.81
C LEU A 81 10.85 16.45 0.39
N THR A 82 12.03 16.32 0.98
CA THR A 82 12.25 15.47 2.15
C THR A 82 11.83 16.16 3.45
N LEU A 83 11.50 15.37 4.48
CA LEU A 83 11.28 15.90 5.83
C LEU A 83 12.51 16.63 6.37
N ALA A 84 13.74 16.18 6.02
CA ALA A 84 14.98 16.83 6.42
C ALA A 84 15.11 18.28 5.89
N GLU A 85 14.49 18.58 4.76
CA GLU A 85 14.49 19.91 4.12
C GLU A 85 13.36 20.82 4.63
N MET A 86 12.51 20.31 5.51
CA MET A 86 11.34 21.01 6.06
C MET A 86 11.62 21.56 7.45
N SER A 87 11.07 22.74 7.75
CA SER A 87 10.97 23.21 9.13
C SER A 87 10.03 22.31 9.95
N ARG A 88 10.09 22.38 11.28
CA ARG A 88 9.19 21.58 12.15
C ARG A 88 7.71 21.81 11.85
N ALA A 89 7.31 23.06 11.59
CA ALA A 89 5.93 23.37 11.20
C ALA A 89 5.55 22.71 9.87
N GLN A 90 6.43 22.71 8.88
CA GLN A 90 6.23 22.04 7.59
C GLN A 90 6.20 20.53 7.73
N GLN A 91 7.03 19.92 8.60
CA GLN A 91 6.98 18.49 8.92
C GLN A 91 5.63 18.08 9.51
N HIS A 92 5.00 18.90 10.35
CA HIS A 92 3.64 18.64 10.85
C HIS A 92 2.60 18.67 9.73
N LEU A 93 2.71 19.59 8.77
CA LEU A 93 1.80 19.65 7.62
C LEU A 93 2.02 18.47 6.67
N ALA A 94 3.26 18.05 6.43
CA ALA A 94 3.59 16.85 5.68
C ALA A 94 3.03 15.59 6.37
N THR A 95 3.14 15.50 7.69
CA THR A 95 2.56 14.41 8.49
C THR A 95 1.04 14.40 8.40
N ALA A 96 0.39 15.56 8.38
CA ALA A 96 -1.06 15.66 8.16
C ALA A 96 -1.47 15.14 6.77
N LEU A 97 -0.68 15.44 5.72
CA LEU A 97 -0.91 14.90 4.38
C LEU A 97 -0.74 13.37 4.33
N LEU A 98 0.30 12.83 4.98
CA LEU A 98 0.48 11.37 5.11
C LEU A 98 -0.71 10.74 5.83
N SER A 99 -1.16 11.33 6.94
CA SER A 99 -2.30 10.84 7.74
C SER A 99 -3.60 10.87 6.95
N ALA A 100 -3.84 11.89 6.11
CA ALA A 100 -5.05 11.98 5.28
C ALA A 100 -5.18 10.83 4.27
N GLY A 101 -4.06 10.23 3.85
CA GLY A 101 -4.01 9.09 2.92
C GLY A 101 -4.15 7.72 3.57
N LEU A 102 -4.21 7.64 4.89
CA LEU A 102 -4.17 6.40 5.63
C LEU A 102 -5.32 6.33 6.67
N SER A 103 -5.65 5.12 7.09
CA SER A 103 -6.43 4.91 8.31
C SER A 103 -5.53 5.15 9.52
N GLN A 104 -6.11 5.12 10.72
CA GLN A 104 -5.31 5.18 11.95
C GLN A 104 -4.28 4.05 12.04
N SER A 105 -4.66 2.81 11.73
CA SER A 105 -3.73 1.66 11.71
C SER A 105 -2.66 1.82 10.64
N GLY A 106 -3.02 2.25 9.44
CA GLY A 106 -2.07 2.53 8.37
C GLY A 106 -1.08 3.64 8.71
N PHE A 107 -1.54 4.70 9.38
CA PHE A 107 -0.66 5.78 9.84
C PHE A 107 0.33 5.32 10.92
N ILE A 108 -0.14 4.50 11.89
CA ILE A 108 0.74 3.89 12.90
C ILE A 108 1.78 3.00 12.22
N LYS A 109 1.36 2.18 11.24
CA LYS A 109 2.26 1.32 10.45
C LYS A 109 3.31 2.15 9.70
N ALA A 110 2.90 3.17 8.94
CA ALA A 110 3.79 4.07 8.21
C ALA A 110 4.81 4.75 9.14
N SER A 111 4.34 5.34 10.24
CA SER A 111 5.19 6.01 11.24
C SER A 111 6.17 5.04 11.91
N SER A 112 5.73 3.81 12.17
CA SER A 112 6.58 2.75 12.72
C SER A 112 7.68 2.37 11.72
N ILE A 113 7.35 2.18 10.44
CA ILE A 113 8.31 1.89 9.37
C ILE A 113 9.35 3.01 9.27
N MET A 114 8.93 4.27 9.22
CA MET A 114 9.84 5.42 9.20
C MET A 114 10.79 5.39 10.39
N SER A 115 10.30 5.05 11.57
CA SER A 115 11.10 5.00 12.80
C SER A 115 12.07 3.81 12.88
N LEU A 116 11.89 2.75 12.05
CA LEU A 116 12.86 1.66 11.94
C LEU A 116 14.20 2.11 11.34
N GLU A 117 14.25 3.24 10.63
CA GLU A 117 15.50 3.82 10.17
C GLU A 117 16.46 4.13 11.33
N ASP A 118 15.95 4.56 12.50
CA ASP A 118 16.77 4.77 13.69
C ASP A 118 17.31 3.44 14.26
N VAL A 119 16.53 2.37 14.18
CA VAL A 119 16.97 1.01 14.57
C VAL A 119 18.06 0.53 13.63
N LEU A 120 17.85 0.67 12.31
CA LEU A 120 18.86 0.31 11.30
C LEU A 120 20.12 1.13 11.43
N LYS A 121 20.01 2.43 11.72
CA LYS A 121 21.17 3.29 11.96
C LYS A 121 22.10 2.73 13.05
N VAL A 122 21.52 2.24 14.13
CA VAL A 122 22.28 1.60 15.22
C VAL A 122 22.82 0.24 14.80
N MET A 123 21.98 -0.62 14.21
CA MET A 123 22.35 -1.99 13.78
C MET A 123 23.48 -1.99 12.74
N GLU A 124 23.43 -1.08 11.78
CA GLU A 124 24.41 -0.96 10.69
C GLU A 124 25.61 -0.07 11.07
N LYS A 125 25.62 0.52 12.27
CA LYS A 125 26.65 1.49 12.72
C LYS A 125 26.80 2.63 11.71
N ASP A 126 25.67 3.16 11.22
CA ASP A 126 25.65 4.17 10.18
C ASP A 126 26.19 5.52 10.67
N THR A 127 27.37 5.91 10.18
CA THR A 127 28.04 7.18 10.48
C THR A 127 27.84 8.24 9.39
N VAL A 128 27.25 7.87 8.25
CA VAL A 128 27.08 8.75 7.08
C VAL A 128 25.62 9.21 6.89
N ASN A 129 24.80 8.95 7.90
CA ASN A 129 23.37 9.27 7.89
C ASN A 129 22.61 8.69 6.67
N ARG A 130 22.97 7.48 6.24
CA ARG A 130 22.22 6.74 5.20
C ARG A 130 20.82 6.39 5.69
N ARG A 131 20.71 6.03 6.98
CA ARG A 131 19.45 5.69 7.65
C ARG A 131 18.92 6.90 8.42
N SER A 132 17.76 7.40 8.00
CA SER A 132 17.11 8.53 8.67
C SER A 132 15.61 8.54 8.42
N PRO A 133 14.79 8.67 9.48
CA PRO A 133 13.33 8.86 9.33
C PRO A 133 12.97 10.19 8.64
N GLU A 134 13.92 11.10 8.43
CA GLU A 134 13.71 12.35 7.72
C GLU A 134 13.98 12.24 6.21
N LYS A 135 14.44 11.10 5.70
CA LYS A 135 14.67 10.83 4.26
C LYS A 135 13.42 10.29 3.54
N TYR A 136 12.22 10.69 3.98
CA TYR A 136 10.98 10.41 3.26
C TYR A 136 10.58 11.63 2.45
N HIS A 137 10.24 11.39 1.18
CA HIS A 137 9.97 12.39 0.16
C HIS A 137 8.46 12.57 -0.02
N PHE A 138 8.03 13.82 -0.10
CA PHE A 138 6.67 14.22 -0.39
C PHE A 138 6.62 14.85 -1.78
N SER A 139 5.94 14.21 -2.71
CA SER A 139 5.72 14.68 -4.09
C SER A 139 4.26 14.97 -4.30
N ILE A 140 3.92 16.15 -4.80
CA ILE A 140 2.56 16.57 -5.15
C ILE A 140 2.49 16.75 -6.66
N PHE A 141 1.67 15.96 -7.32
CA PHE A 141 1.51 15.95 -8.78
C PHE A 141 0.30 16.76 -9.19
N GLY A 142 0.53 17.83 -9.95
CA GLY A 142 -0.53 18.75 -10.38
C GLY A 142 -0.91 19.79 -9.32
N THR A 143 -2.16 20.24 -9.34
CA THR A 143 -2.68 21.26 -8.43
C THR A 143 -3.79 20.68 -7.57
N PRO A 144 -3.62 20.61 -6.23
CA PRO A 144 -4.62 20.07 -5.34
C PRO A 144 -5.96 20.80 -5.39
N SER A 145 -7.04 20.08 -5.70
CA SER A 145 -8.42 20.56 -5.64
C SER A 145 -9.38 19.37 -5.51
N ASP A 146 -10.57 19.58 -4.95
CA ASP A 146 -11.54 18.51 -4.73
C ASP A 146 -12.09 17.95 -6.05
N ASP A 147 -12.30 18.80 -7.05
CA ASP A 147 -12.91 18.46 -8.34
C ASP A 147 -11.90 18.31 -9.49
N GLY A 148 -10.62 18.56 -9.23
CA GLY A 148 -9.56 18.51 -10.23
C GLY A 148 -8.98 17.12 -10.44
N THR A 149 -7.85 17.11 -11.17
CA THR A 149 -6.99 15.94 -11.34
C THR A 149 -5.63 16.25 -10.76
N TRP A 150 -5.26 15.55 -9.70
CA TRP A 150 -3.99 15.68 -9.04
C TRP A 150 -3.68 14.43 -8.23
N GLY A 151 -2.51 14.37 -7.65
CA GLY A 151 -2.16 13.26 -6.77
C GLY A 151 -0.98 13.59 -5.88
N TYR A 152 -0.61 12.68 -5.01
CA TYR A 152 0.61 12.79 -4.24
C TYR A 152 1.21 11.42 -3.96
N ARG A 153 2.50 11.42 -3.68
CA ARG A 153 3.27 10.25 -3.29
C ARG A 153 4.04 10.59 -2.02
N VAL A 154 4.01 9.67 -1.04
CA VAL A 154 4.93 9.68 0.09
C VAL A 154 5.81 8.46 -0.03
N GLU A 155 7.12 8.67 -0.18
CA GLU A 155 8.03 7.60 -0.54
C GLU A 155 9.40 7.72 0.15
N GLY A 156 9.95 6.59 0.55
CA GLY A 156 11.28 6.48 1.12
C GLY A 156 11.71 5.01 1.20
N HIS A 157 12.65 4.71 2.08
CA HIS A 157 13.03 3.33 2.35
C HIS A 157 11.85 2.59 3.01
N HIS A 158 11.45 1.47 2.42
CA HIS A 158 10.37 0.59 2.89
C HIS A 158 8.95 1.21 2.90
N MET A 159 8.74 2.33 2.24
CA MET A 159 7.39 2.88 2.06
C MET A 159 7.26 3.55 0.70
N SER A 160 6.18 3.23 -0.01
CA SER A 160 5.76 3.96 -1.21
C SER A 160 4.24 3.95 -1.31
N LEU A 161 3.64 5.12 -1.11
CA LEU A 161 2.20 5.32 -1.05
C LEU A 161 1.77 6.31 -2.13
N HIS A 162 0.83 5.90 -2.96
CA HIS A 162 0.36 6.67 -4.11
C HIS A 162 -1.11 6.98 -3.99
N PHE A 163 -1.46 8.24 -4.16
CA PHE A 163 -2.85 8.71 -4.14
C PHE A 163 -3.12 9.57 -5.37
N VAL A 164 -4.25 9.30 -6.03
CA VAL A 164 -4.73 10.07 -7.18
C VAL A 164 -6.18 10.45 -6.95
N ILE A 165 -6.44 11.74 -7.06
CA ILE A 165 -7.78 12.32 -7.05
C ILE A 165 -8.13 12.72 -8.49
N HIS A 166 -9.29 12.29 -8.97
CA HIS A 166 -9.82 12.67 -10.27
C HIS A 166 -11.31 12.92 -10.18
N LYS A 167 -11.74 14.18 -10.29
CA LYS A 167 -13.16 14.59 -10.22
C LYS A 167 -13.87 13.99 -9.00
N GLY A 168 -13.28 14.16 -7.82
CA GLY A 168 -13.81 13.66 -6.55
C GLY A 168 -13.73 12.15 -6.35
N LYS A 169 -13.17 11.37 -7.30
CA LYS A 169 -12.85 9.96 -7.13
C LYS A 169 -11.43 9.81 -6.62
N LEU A 170 -11.18 8.79 -5.79
CA LEU A 170 -9.89 8.55 -5.14
C LEU A 170 -9.37 7.15 -5.46
N SER A 171 -8.11 7.07 -5.88
CA SER A 171 -7.32 5.83 -5.97
C SER A 171 -6.16 5.91 -4.99
N GLY A 172 -5.80 4.76 -4.37
CA GLY A 172 -4.68 4.65 -3.42
C GLY A 172 -3.83 3.41 -3.73
N THR A 173 -3.30 3.31 -4.95
CA THR A 173 -2.44 2.21 -5.39
C THR A 173 -1.35 2.68 -6.35
N PRO A 174 -0.15 2.04 -6.32
CA PRO A 174 0.32 1.00 -5.38
C PRO A 174 0.35 1.46 -3.93
N THR A 175 0.14 0.51 -2.98
CA THR A 175 0.36 0.74 -1.55
C THR A 175 1.41 -0.24 -1.08
N PHE A 176 2.63 0.24 -0.83
CA PHE A 176 3.76 -0.58 -0.40
C PHE A 176 4.21 -0.22 1.01
N PHE A 177 4.41 -1.25 1.82
CA PHE A 177 5.08 -1.19 3.11
C PHE A 177 6.16 -2.26 3.21
N GLY A 178 7.27 -1.96 3.88
CA GLY A 178 8.32 -2.90 4.19
C GLY A 178 8.81 -2.70 5.62
N ALA A 179 9.52 -3.67 6.16
CA ALA A 179 10.13 -3.59 7.47
C ALA A 179 11.51 -4.24 7.48
N ASN A 180 12.50 -3.46 7.86
CA ASN A 180 13.85 -3.93 8.15
C ASN A 180 14.36 -3.25 9.44
N PRO A 181 14.61 -4.01 10.49
CA PRO A 181 14.34 -5.45 10.60
C PRO A 181 12.84 -5.76 10.58
N HIS A 182 12.45 -6.96 10.12
CA HIS A 182 11.09 -7.46 10.27
C HIS A 182 10.70 -7.60 11.75
N GLU A 183 11.63 -8.11 12.56
CA GLU A 183 11.54 -8.16 14.02
C GLU A 183 12.76 -7.49 14.63
N VAL A 184 12.54 -6.50 15.48
CA VAL A 184 13.60 -5.89 16.30
C VAL A 184 13.95 -6.88 17.40
N ARG A 185 15.13 -7.48 17.33
CA ARG A 185 15.54 -8.56 18.27
C ARG A 185 16.21 -8.04 19.54
N GLU A 186 16.74 -6.81 19.52
CA GLU A 186 17.52 -6.24 20.61
C GLU A 186 17.19 -4.76 20.84
N GLY A 187 17.58 -4.25 22.00
CA GLY A 187 17.41 -2.84 22.36
C GLY A 187 16.03 -2.48 22.87
N PRO A 188 15.73 -1.18 23.03
CA PRO A 188 14.51 -0.69 23.67
C PRO A 188 13.20 -1.06 22.93
N ARG A 189 13.30 -1.45 21.65
CA ARG A 189 12.17 -1.85 20.82
C ARG A 189 12.13 -3.36 20.55
N ALA A 190 12.87 -4.16 21.32
CA ALA A 190 12.87 -5.62 21.15
C ALA A 190 11.45 -6.18 21.16
N GLY A 191 11.14 -7.08 20.20
CA GLY A 191 9.82 -7.66 19.98
C GLY A 191 8.92 -6.86 19.03
N LEU A 192 9.31 -5.67 18.58
CA LEU A 192 8.52 -4.92 17.58
C LEU A 192 8.57 -5.64 16.23
N ARG A 193 7.39 -5.97 15.70
CA ARG A 193 7.15 -6.49 14.34
C ARG A 193 6.07 -5.63 13.68
N VAL A 194 6.47 -4.77 12.73
CA VAL A 194 5.54 -3.81 12.13
C VAL A 194 4.56 -4.49 11.16
N LEU A 195 5.01 -5.53 10.46
CA LEU A 195 4.21 -6.33 9.52
C LEU A 195 3.87 -7.72 10.09
N ALA A 196 3.62 -7.79 11.42
CA ALA A 196 3.36 -9.06 12.09
C ALA A 196 2.10 -9.76 11.57
N ARG A 197 1.03 -9.01 11.38
CA ARG A 197 -0.27 -9.59 11.01
C ARG A 197 -0.28 -10.10 9.57
N GLU A 198 0.41 -9.44 8.66
CA GLU A 198 0.59 -9.90 7.29
C GLU A 198 1.30 -11.26 7.27
N GLU A 199 2.38 -11.42 8.04
CA GLU A 199 3.07 -12.70 8.15
C GLU A 199 2.23 -13.77 8.84
N ASP A 200 1.71 -13.46 10.03
CA ASP A 200 1.05 -14.42 10.89
C ASP A 200 -0.26 -14.96 10.26
N LEU A 201 -1.05 -14.09 9.59
CA LEU A 201 -2.29 -14.49 8.91
C LEU A 201 -2.00 -15.31 7.64
N GLY A 202 -0.99 -14.92 6.84
CA GLY A 202 -0.58 -15.69 5.67
C GLY A 202 -0.12 -17.10 6.05
N ARG A 203 0.68 -17.22 7.12
CA ARG A 203 1.15 -18.51 7.68
C ARG A 203 -0.02 -19.31 8.24
N ALA A 204 -0.90 -18.73 9.04
CA ALA A 204 -2.06 -19.41 9.60
C ALA A 204 -2.98 -19.97 8.50
N LEU A 205 -3.18 -19.24 7.41
CA LEU A 205 -3.89 -19.77 6.25
C LEU A 205 -3.16 -20.98 5.66
N MET A 206 -1.85 -20.90 5.41
CA MET A 206 -1.06 -22.02 4.85
C MET A 206 -1.07 -23.23 5.75
N GLU A 207 -0.96 -23.06 7.07
CA GLU A 207 -1.00 -24.12 8.07
C GLU A 207 -2.37 -24.80 8.16
N SER A 208 -3.46 -24.08 7.88
CA SER A 208 -4.84 -24.59 7.91
C SER A 208 -5.17 -25.53 6.72
N LEU A 209 -4.34 -25.54 5.69
CA LEU A 209 -4.55 -26.31 4.47
C LEU A 209 -4.26 -27.80 4.69
N ASP A 210 -5.07 -28.68 4.09
CA ASP A 210 -4.75 -30.09 4.01
C ASP A 210 -3.55 -30.35 3.06
N ALA A 211 -3.06 -31.58 3.01
CA ALA A 211 -1.87 -31.93 2.23
C ALA A 211 -2.04 -31.68 0.72
N GLY A 212 -3.23 -31.92 0.16
CA GLY A 212 -3.53 -31.70 -1.27
C GLY A 212 -3.63 -30.22 -1.60
N GLN A 213 -4.31 -29.47 -0.72
CA GLN A 213 -4.43 -28.01 -0.82
C GLN A 213 -3.06 -27.34 -0.68
N ARG A 214 -2.26 -27.77 0.32
CA ARG A 214 -0.91 -27.25 0.56
C ARG A 214 0.00 -27.49 -0.63
N LYS A 215 -0.04 -28.68 -1.22
CA LYS A 215 0.69 -28.98 -2.46
C LYS A 215 0.31 -28.05 -3.61
N THR A 216 -0.98 -27.69 -3.74
CA THR A 216 -1.46 -26.78 -4.79
C THR A 216 -1.09 -25.33 -4.48
N ALA A 217 -1.14 -24.90 -3.23
CA ALA A 217 -0.78 -23.56 -2.80
C ALA A 217 0.74 -23.31 -2.93
N THR A 218 1.59 -24.34 -2.69
CA THR A 218 3.05 -24.23 -2.79
C THR A 218 3.46 -24.19 -4.26
N VAL A 219 3.86 -23.00 -4.74
CA VAL A 219 4.24 -22.74 -6.14
C VAL A 219 5.74 -22.81 -6.38
N ALA A 220 6.55 -22.77 -5.32
CA ALA A 220 8.00 -22.95 -5.37
C ALA A 220 8.50 -23.48 -4.02
N ALA A 221 9.52 -24.35 -4.05
CA ALA A 221 10.16 -24.88 -2.84
C ALA A 221 11.01 -23.84 -2.12
N GLU A 222 11.58 -22.89 -2.84
CA GLU A 222 12.36 -21.79 -2.31
C GLU A 222 11.56 -20.49 -2.45
N ALA A 223 11.72 -19.59 -1.48
CA ALA A 223 11.10 -18.27 -1.53
C ALA A 223 11.73 -17.41 -2.65
N TYR A 224 10.93 -16.55 -3.25
CA TYR A 224 11.44 -15.52 -4.16
C TYR A 224 12.25 -14.49 -3.37
N LYS A 225 13.22 -13.85 -4.05
CA LYS A 225 14.14 -12.89 -3.39
C LYS A 225 13.48 -11.58 -2.96
N ASP A 226 12.33 -11.26 -3.53
CA ASP A 226 11.56 -10.04 -3.29
C ASP A 226 10.11 -10.29 -3.76
N ILE A 227 9.20 -9.33 -3.59
CA ILE A 227 7.89 -9.35 -4.25
C ILE A 227 8.08 -9.45 -5.77
N LEU A 228 7.29 -10.28 -6.44
CA LEU A 228 7.44 -10.57 -7.87
C LEU A 228 7.20 -9.38 -8.77
N THR A 229 6.29 -8.48 -8.34
CA THR A 229 6.00 -7.27 -9.12
C THR A 229 7.04 -6.18 -8.92
N GLU A 230 7.96 -6.31 -7.97
CA GLU A 230 8.99 -5.33 -7.67
C GLU A 230 8.42 -3.89 -7.69
N ALA A 231 9.24 -2.92 -8.11
CA ALA A 231 8.80 -1.54 -8.37
C ALA A 231 8.39 -1.31 -9.84
N ASN A 232 7.91 -2.35 -10.51
CA ASN A 232 7.48 -2.24 -11.90
C ASN A 232 6.23 -1.36 -12.03
N ARG A 233 6.14 -0.62 -13.13
CA ARG A 233 4.99 0.24 -13.45
C ARG A 233 3.69 -0.55 -13.54
N THR A 234 3.74 -1.76 -14.07
CA THR A 234 2.57 -2.62 -14.27
C THR A 234 2.67 -3.85 -13.37
N ALA A 235 1.62 -4.14 -12.62
CA ALA A 235 1.49 -5.38 -11.90
C ALA A 235 1.24 -6.53 -12.89
N ALA A 236 2.10 -7.55 -12.90
CA ALA A 236 1.94 -8.72 -13.76
C ALA A 236 2.54 -9.97 -13.12
N LEU A 237 1.82 -11.08 -13.23
CA LEU A 237 2.24 -12.40 -12.75
C LEU A 237 2.47 -13.40 -13.92
N LYS A 238 2.82 -12.89 -15.11
CA LYS A 238 2.98 -13.72 -16.29
C LYS A 238 4.04 -14.81 -16.04
N GLY A 239 3.63 -16.07 -16.27
CA GLY A 239 4.52 -17.23 -16.10
C GLY A 239 4.58 -17.79 -14.68
N HIS A 240 3.86 -17.20 -13.72
CA HIS A 240 3.76 -17.71 -12.34
C HIS A 240 2.46 -18.49 -12.14
N PRO A 241 2.49 -19.68 -11.49
CA PRO A 241 1.28 -20.47 -11.20
C PRO A 241 0.32 -19.70 -10.29
N ASP A 242 -1.00 -19.86 -10.49
CA ASP A 242 -2.01 -19.13 -9.70
C ASP A 242 -1.98 -19.52 -8.22
N GLY A 243 -1.77 -20.81 -7.90
CA GLY A 243 -1.86 -21.37 -6.55
C GLY A 243 -3.23 -22.00 -6.26
N LEU A 244 -3.64 -22.01 -5.00
CA LEU A 244 -4.88 -22.61 -4.52
C LEU A 244 -6.06 -21.65 -4.66
N SER A 245 -7.06 -22.03 -5.46
CA SER A 245 -8.31 -21.25 -5.56
C SER A 245 -9.12 -21.29 -4.26
N ALA A 246 -9.70 -20.17 -3.86
CA ALA A 246 -10.63 -20.08 -2.73
C ALA A 246 -11.88 -20.98 -2.89
N ALA A 247 -12.24 -21.37 -4.13
CA ALA A 247 -13.28 -22.35 -4.40
C ALA A 247 -12.96 -23.75 -3.82
N LYS A 248 -11.68 -24.06 -3.63
CA LYS A 248 -11.20 -25.32 -3.04
C LYS A 248 -10.97 -25.25 -1.53
N MET A 249 -11.23 -24.11 -0.90
CA MET A 249 -11.09 -23.89 0.54
C MET A 249 -12.41 -24.18 1.26
N ASN A 250 -12.34 -24.67 2.50
CA ASN A 250 -13.50 -24.76 3.38
C ASN A 250 -13.85 -23.38 3.99
N ALA A 251 -14.94 -23.32 4.75
CA ALA A 251 -15.42 -22.05 5.33
C ALA A 251 -14.39 -21.40 6.28
N LYS A 252 -13.68 -22.20 7.12
CA LYS A 252 -12.66 -21.70 8.05
C LYS A 252 -11.44 -21.14 7.29
N GLN A 253 -11.00 -21.81 6.25
CA GLN A 253 -9.87 -21.36 5.41
C GLN A 253 -10.23 -20.08 4.65
N ARG A 254 -11.44 -19.96 4.11
CA ARG A 254 -11.92 -18.72 3.50
C ARG A 254 -12.03 -17.55 4.49
N ALA A 255 -12.39 -17.83 5.75
CA ALA A 255 -12.38 -16.80 6.80
C ALA A 255 -10.95 -16.28 7.03
N LEU A 256 -9.95 -17.18 7.16
CA LEU A 256 -8.53 -16.77 7.29
C LEU A 256 -8.03 -16.00 6.07
N LEU A 257 -8.44 -16.35 4.85
CA LEU A 257 -8.11 -15.60 3.64
C LEU A 257 -8.72 -14.19 3.67
N ASN A 258 -9.97 -14.07 4.14
CA ASN A 258 -10.61 -12.76 4.30
C ASN A 258 -9.93 -11.93 5.40
N ASP A 259 -9.60 -12.52 6.56
CA ASP A 259 -8.86 -11.84 7.64
C ASP A 259 -7.51 -11.33 7.14
N LEU A 260 -6.82 -12.09 6.29
CA LEU A 260 -5.58 -11.67 5.65
C LEU A 260 -5.81 -10.45 4.72
N LEU A 261 -6.82 -10.50 3.86
CA LEU A 261 -7.14 -9.38 2.97
C LEU A 261 -7.61 -8.14 3.74
N ASP A 262 -8.34 -8.33 4.84
CA ASP A 262 -8.81 -7.25 5.71
C ASP A 262 -7.64 -6.51 6.38
N GLU A 263 -6.53 -7.18 6.69
CA GLU A 263 -5.31 -6.52 7.16
C GLU A 263 -4.80 -5.48 6.16
N TYR A 264 -4.79 -5.81 4.87
CA TYR A 264 -4.39 -4.88 3.80
C TYR A 264 -5.41 -3.76 3.57
N VAL A 265 -6.69 -4.08 3.68
CA VAL A 265 -7.78 -3.11 3.55
C VAL A 265 -7.78 -2.10 4.69
N SER A 266 -7.45 -2.55 5.89
CA SER A 266 -7.48 -1.72 7.11
C SER A 266 -6.46 -0.57 7.13
N ASN A 267 -5.47 -0.57 6.24
CA ASN A 267 -4.39 0.43 6.22
C ASN A 267 -4.75 1.74 5.49
N VAL A 268 -5.85 1.78 4.76
CA VAL A 268 -6.23 2.93 3.92
C VAL A 268 -7.52 3.58 4.40
N PRO A 269 -7.84 4.83 3.98
CA PRO A 269 -9.08 5.50 4.36
C PRO A 269 -10.30 4.70 3.92
N GLU A 270 -11.41 4.89 4.64
CA GLU A 270 -12.65 4.12 4.46
C GLU A 270 -13.13 4.08 3.01
N VAL A 271 -13.00 5.17 2.26
CA VAL A 271 -13.42 5.22 0.84
C VAL A 271 -12.59 4.29 -0.05
N ILE A 272 -11.28 4.18 0.19
CA ILE A 272 -10.41 3.24 -0.53
C ILE A 272 -10.64 1.83 -0.02
N ALA A 273 -10.80 1.66 1.30
CA ALA A 273 -11.12 0.39 1.94
C ALA A 273 -12.42 -0.21 1.37
N ALA A 274 -13.48 0.58 1.26
CA ALA A 274 -14.75 0.15 0.67
C ALA A 274 -14.60 -0.27 -0.80
N ALA A 275 -13.79 0.45 -1.60
CA ALA A 275 -13.52 0.08 -2.99
C ALA A 275 -12.73 -1.25 -3.09
N ARG A 276 -11.77 -1.49 -2.18
CA ARG A 276 -11.04 -2.76 -2.08
C ARG A 276 -11.97 -3.91 -1.66
N GLN A 277 -12.83 -3.70 -0.66
CA GLN A 277 -13.83 -4.66 -0.21
C GLN A 277 -14.80 -5.05 -1.34
N GLU A 278 -15.26 -4.10 -2.14
CA GLU A 278 -16.09 -4.40 -3.31
C GLU A 278 -15.35 -5.24 -4.36
N LYS A 279 -14.06 -5.01 -4.58
CA LYS A 279 -13.24 -5.85 -5.47
C LYS A 279 -13.08 -7.28 -4.93
N ILE A 280 -12.83 -7.43 -3.62
CA ILE A 280 -12.77 -8.73 -2.95
C ILE A 280 -14.10 -9.47 -3.08
N LYS A 281 -15.21 -8.80 -2.78
CA LYS A 281 -16.55 -9.35 -2.88
C LYS A 281 -16.91 -9.80 -4.31
N LYS A 282 -16.57 -8.98 -5.32
CA LYS A 282 -16.76 -9.31 -6.74
C LYS A 282 -15.92 -10.50 -7.19
N ALA A 283 -14.70 -10.63 -6.66
CA ALA A 283 -13.87 -11.79 -6.95
C ALA A 283 -14.50 -13.09 -6.40
N GLY A 284 -15.19 -13.04 -5.26
CA GLY A 284 -15.86 -14.18 -4.66
C GLY A 284 -14.90 -15.34 -4.43
N THR A 285 -15.08 -16.46 -5.12
CA THR A 285 -14.18 -17.60 -5.07
C THR A 285 -13.08 -17.58 -6.14
N ASN A 286 -13.04 -16.55 -6.99
CA ASN A 286 -11.97 -16.33 -7.99
C ASN A 286 -10.78 -15.58 -7.37
N LEU A 287 -10.42 -15.99 -6.16
CA LEU A 287 -9.25 -15.61 -5.40
C LEU A 287 -8.28 -16.79 -5.38
N PHE A 288 -7.00 -16.52 -5.56
CA PHE A 288 -5.96 -17.54 -5.57
C PHE A 288 -4.90 -17.20 -4.53
N PHE A 289 -4.59 -18.16 -3.67
CA PHE A 289 -3.52 -18.06 -2.68
C PHE A 289 -2.33 -18.91 -3.11
N ALA A 290 -1.14 -18.31 -3.17
CA ALA A 290 0.09 -18.99 -3.49
C ALA A 290 1.16 -18.73 -2.44
N TRP A 291 1.97 -19.75 -2.16
CA TRP A 291 3.07 -19.75 -1.20
C TRP A 291 4.36 -20.23 -1.86
N ALA A 292 5.50 -19.64 -1.50
CA ALA A 292 6.82 -20.12 -1.88
C ALA A 292 7.76 -20.12 -0.67
N GLY A 293 8.57 -21.19 -0.56
CA GLY A 293 9.46 -21.42 0.55
C GLY A 293 8.87 -22.26 1.70
N PRO A 294 9.67 -22.51 2.76
CA PRO A 294 9.25 -23.22 3.97
C PRO A 294 8.09 -22.52 4.69
N VAL A 295 7.31 -23.28 5.47
CA VAL A 295 6.17 -22.74 6.26
C VAL A 295 6.62 -22.35 7.68
N GLU A 296 7.72 -22.88 8.15
CA GLU A 296 8.22 -22.69 9.51
C GLU A 296 8.59 -21.21 9.74
N LYS A 297 8.23 -20.71 10.94
CA LYS A 297 8.57 -19.34 11.34
C LYS A 297 10.09 -19.12 11.33
N GLY A 298 10.52 -17.95 10.86
CA GLY A 298 11.94 -17.59 10.78
C GLY A 298 12.67 -18.17 9.57
N GLN A 299 11.96 -18.86 8.67
CA GLN A 299 12.49 -19.29 7.38
C GLN A 299 12.05 -18.33 6.27
N PRO A 300 12.85 -18.15 5.21
CA PRO A 300 12.50 -17.34 4.06
C PRO A 300 11.21 -17.83 3.41
N HIS A 301 10.25 -16.93 3.21
CA HIS A 301 8.97 -17.27 2.60
C HIS A 301 8.37 -16.08 1.84
N TYR A 302 7.47 -16.42 0.93
CA TYR A 302 6.69 -15.48 0.12
C TYR A 302 5.27 -16.00 0.02
N TYR A 303 4.30 -15.10 0.03
CA TYR A 303 2.93 -15.43 -0.40
C TYR A 303 2.32 -14.33 -1.25
N ARG A 304 1.28 -14.70 -1.99
CA ARG A 304 0.40 -13.73 -2.64
C ARG A 304 -1.06 -14.16 -2.60
N VAL A 305 -1.94 -13.18 -2.68
CA VAL A 305 -3.35 -13.37 -3.03
C VAL A 305 -3.61 -12.60 -4.32
N SER A 306 -4.09 -13.28 -5.35
CA SER A 306 -4.27 -12.71 -6.68
C SER A 306 -5.67 -12.92 -7.23
N THR A 307 -6.10 -11.95 -8.05
CA THR A 307 -7.33 -11.96 -8.86
C THR A 307 -7.02 -11.27 -10.19
N PRO A 308 -7.92 -11.31 -11.20
CA PRO A 308 -7.79 -10.47 -12.38
C PRO A 308 -7.82 -8.95 -12.11
N ALA A 309 -8.31 -8.52 -10.93
CA ALA A 309 -8.48 -7.11 -10.59
C ALA A 309 -7.34 -6.56 -9.71
N PHE A 310 -6.86 -7.35 -8.75
CA PHE A 310 -5.86 -6.91 -7.79
C PHE A 310 -4.90 -8.04 -7.40
N LEU A 311 -3.79 -7.64 -6.81
CA LEU A 311 -2.73 -8.49 -6.29
C LEU A 311 -2.29 -7.97 -4.93
N VAL A 312 -2.12 -8.89 -4.00
CA VAL A 312 -1.42 -8.70 -2.73
C VAL A 312 -0.20 -9.60 -2.73
N GLU A 313 0.96 -9.06 -2.37
CA GLU A 313 2.20 -9.83 -2.18
C GLU A 313 2.81 -9.54 -0.83
N TYR A 314 3.50 -10.52 -0.30
CA TYR A 314 4.33 -10.45 0.90
C TYR A 314 5.57 -11.33 0.73
N ASP A 315 6.72 -10.83 1.15
CA ASP A 315 7.93 -11.62 1.31
C ASP A 315 8.62 -11.32 2.65
N ASN A 316 9.38 -12.28 3.16
CA ASN A 316 10.32 -12.11 4.25
C ASN A 316 11.53 -13.02 3.96
N THR A 317 12.42 -12.58 3.08
CA THR A 317 13.43 -13.44 2.46
C THR A 317 14.86 -13.00 2.73
N GLN A 318 15.07 -11.72 2.94
CA GLN A 318 16.40 -11.14 3.11
C GLN A 318 16.82 -11.14 4.59
N ASN A 319 18.11 -10.96 4.86
CA ASN A 319 18.67 -10.83 6.22
C ASN A 319 18.30 -12.01 7.15
N GLY A 320 18.28 -13.25 6.62
CA GLY A 320 17.88 -14.44 7.39
C GLY A 320 16.42 -14.40 7.82
N ALA A 321 15.52 -14.10 6.88
CA ALA A 321 14.09 -13.91 7.09
C ALA A 321 13.77 -12.86 8.17
N ASN A 322 14.49 -11.73 8.12
CA ASN A 322 14.26 -10.60 9.00
C ASN A 322 14.19 -9.26 8.24
N HIS A 323 13.64 -9.30 7.01
CA HIS A 323 13.47 -8.15 6.14
C HIS A 323 12.29 -8.44 5.21
N SER A 324 11.16 -7.79 5.46
CA SER A 324 9.89 -8.08 4.79
C SER A 324 9.39 -6.93 3.95
N HIS A 325 8.70 -7.29 2.86
CA HIS A 325 8.00 -6.38 1.98
C HIS A 325 6.55 -6.82 1.81
N THR A 326 5.66 -5.86 1.64
CA THR A 326 4.28 -6.14 1.30
C THR A 326 3.69 -5.05 0.40
N VAL A 327 2.81 -5.44 -0.51
CA VAL A 327 2.21 -4.51 -1.47
C VAL A 327 0.77 -4.89 -1.80
N TRP A 328 -0.08 -3.89 -1.96
CA TRP A 328 -1.36 -4.00 -2.67
C TRP A 328 -1.22 -3.31 -4.02
N ARG A 329 -1.51 -4.04 -5.09
CA ARG A 329 -1.49 -3.56 -6.47
C ARG A 329 -2.86 -3.75 -7.13
N GLU A 330 -3.19 -2.88 -8.06
CA GLU A 330 -4.33 -3.06 -8.96
C GLU A 330 -3.83 -3.36 -10.38
N MET A 331 -4.30 -4.45 -10.97
CA MET A 331 -3.77 -4.95 -12.25
C MET A 331 -3.91 -3.94 -13.41
N GLN A 332 -4.91 -3.06 -13.35
CA GLN A 332 -5.15 -2.02 -14.36
C GLN A 332 -5.34 -0.62 -13.74
N GLY A 333 -5.47 -0.53 -12.41
CA GLY A 333 -5.86 0.69 -11.70
C GLY A 333 -4.72 1.39 -10.95
N ASP A 334 -3.51 0.82 -10.94
CA ASP A 334 -2.38 1.45 -10.28
C ASP A 334 -2.15 2.87 -10.80
N PHE A 335 -1.77 3.77 -9.90
CA PHE A 335 -1.59 5.21 -10.17
C PHE A 335 -2.87 5.91 -10.65
N GLY A 336 -4.04 5.37 -10.35
CA GLY A 336 -5.32 5.90 -10.79
C GLY A 336 -5.57 5.80 -12.30
N LEU A 337 -4.89 4.89 -13.00
CA LEU A 337 -5.01 4.74 -14.46
C LEU A 337 -6.41 4.30 -14.90
N ASP A 338 -7.14 3.54 -14.08
CA ASP A 338 -8.53 3.18 -14.30
C ASP A 338 -9.46 4.40 -14.26
N LEU A 339 -9.29 5.28 -13.24
CA LEU A 339 -10.07 6.52 -13.11
C LEU A 339 -9.86 7.45 -14.31
N LEU A 340 -8.62 7.56 -14.79
CA LEU A 340 -8.25 8.39 -15.93
C LEU A 340 -8.74 7.76 -17.25
N GLY A 341 -8.65 6.44 -17.40
CA GLY A 341 -9.10 5.69 -18.59
C GLY A 341 -10.62 5.68 -18.75
N ASP A 342 -11.37 5.61 -17.65
CA ASP A 342 -12.84 5.70 -17.67
C ASP A 342 -13.31 7.08 -18.14
N HIS A 343 -12.59 8.12 -17.79
CA HIS A 343 -12.87 9.47 -18.28
C HIS A 343 -12.70 9.60 -19.79
N LEU A 344 -11.59 9.09 -20.34
CA LEU A 344 -11.36 9.11 -21.78
C LEU A 344 -12.45 8.36 -22.55
N ARG A 345 -12.86 7.19 -22.06
CA ARG A 345 -13.96 6.40 -22.64
C ARG A 345 -15.31 7.11 -22.57
N ALA A 346 -15.58 7.86 -21.50
CA ALA A 346 -16.85 8.57 -21.33
C ALA A 346 -16.91 9.91 -22.09
N ALA A 347 -15.75 10.56 -22.32
CA ALA A 347 -15.67 11.84 -23.04
C ALA A 347 -15.69 11.68 -24.57
N HIS A 348 -15.48 10.47 -25.08
CA HIS A 348 -15.44 10.14 -26.52
C HIS A 348 -16.62 9.28 -26.98
N ARG A 349 -17.68 9.15 -26.17
CA ARG A 349 -19.01 8.67 -26.55
C ARG A 349 -19.98 9.83 -26.67
#